data_8d43450272328c99a58c40cad7baeeee
#
_entry.id   8d43450272328c99a58c40cad7baeeee
#
_cell.length_a   1.000
_cell.length_b   1.000
_cell.length_c   1.000
_cell.angle_alpha   90.00
_cell.angle_beta   90.00
_cell.angle_gamma   90.00
#
_symmetry.space_group_name_H-M   'P 1'
#
loop_
_entity.id
_entity.type
_entity.pdbx_description
1 polymer ?
#
loop_
_entity_poly.entity_id
_entity_poly.type
_entity_poly.pdbx_seq_one_letter_code
_entity_poly.pdbx_strand_id
1 'polypeptide(L)'
;MFSEQLYQSIELMERYSIDLAIDLLRRLDVIDQLDEWLSTNELCDMLSFQPRFRFALSWILERLVETGFMEARVDGNTRSYHLRRAPWEPELAQLRAVGLAISPANAATLDLLDYTTSLYPAVARGEQSGDHSVIGPQGIGLWLDYFNNDNLTYAVNNWVSAVVAADRLSPGRQLRILEVGAGPGSASEALLRRFDERGILPHIERYLMTEPNAFFRRRGQRELAKQYPDLPLEWGALDINSPWDTQGVAFGEFDLVYAVNVLHISKDLSFSLNQARSALKADGSLVIGECLRPHANQPIYPELMFQILESFTEVQTDPEFRPNPGFLTANHWRRAFARAGFQGVEVAPDIDGIREIYPHFFTGAICAEKHDHHK
;
A
#
# COMPACT_ATOMS: atom_id res chain seq x y z
N MET A 1 14.43 -0.10 -14.05
CA MET A 1 13.51 0.11 -12.89
C MET A 1 13.00 1.54 -12.90
N PHE A 2 13.80 2.52 -12.52
CA PHE A 2 13.41 3.93 -12.60
C PHE A 2 13.55 4.44 -14.03
N SER A 3 12.45 4.84 -14.64
CA SER A 3 12.38 5.34 -16.01
C SER A 3 11.54 6.59 -16.07
N GLU A 4 11.76 7.41 -17.10
CA GLU A 4 10.93 8.58 -17.38
C GLU A 4 9.45 8.20 -17.48
N GLN A 5 9.17 7.07 -18.13
CA GLN A 5 7.81 6.55 -18.27
C GLN A 5 7.14 6.24 -16.91
N LEU A 6 7.89 5.69 -15.93
CA LEU A 6 7.38 5.47 -14.58
C LEU A 6 7.00 6.78 -13.91
N TYR A 7 7.90 7.77 -13.95
CA TYR A 7 7.65 9.05 -13.29
C TYR A 7 6.49 9.81 -13.94
N GLN A 8 6.43 9.85 -15.26
CA GLN A 8 5.28 10.44 -15.99
C GLN A 8 3.97 9.72 -15.66
N SER A 9 3.99 8.40 -15.49
CA SER A 9 2.81 7.63 -15.07
C SER A 9 2.36 8.02 -13.67
N ILE A 10 3.28 8.17 -12.70
CA ILE A 10 2.96 8.60 -11.34
C ILE A 10 2.35 10.00 -11.34
N GLU A 11 2.98 10.97 -12.01
CA GLU A 11 2.47 12.34 -12.08
C GLU A 11 1.07 12.41 -12.74
N LEU A 12 0.85 11.59 -13.77
CA LEU A 12 -0.46 11.47 -14.38
C LEU A 12 -1.51 10.90 -13.41
N MET A 13 -1.18 9.83 -12.67
CA MET A 13 -2.13 9.22 -11.72
C MET A 13 -2.45 10.18 -10.57
N GLU A 14 -1.48 10.97 -10.12
CA GLU A 14 -1.72 12.03 -9.14
C GLU A 14 -2.72 13.06 -9.68
N ARG A 15 -2.52 13.55 -10.90
CA ARG A 15 -3.45 14.47 -11.53
C ARG A 15 -4.83 13.85 -11.75
N TYR A 16 -4.88 12.60 -12.23
CA TYR A 16 -6.12 11.87 -12.45
C TYR A 16 -6.92 11.70 -11.17
N SER A 17 -6.25 11.39 -10.07
CA SER A 17 -6.89 11.23 -8.75
C SER A 17 -7.50 12.55 -8.22
N ILE A 18 -6.91 13.70 -8.55
CA ILE A 18 -7.48 15.01 -8.19
C ILE A 18 -8.78 15.25 -8.96
N ASP A 19 -8.78 14.98 -10.26
CA ASP A 19 -9.98 15.13 -11.08
C ASP A 19 -11.09 14.17 -10.65
N LEU A 20 -10.75 12.91 -10.27
CA LEU A 20 -11.67 11.98 -9.64
C LEU A 20 -12.20 12.48 -8.29
N ALA A 21 -11.36 13.10 -7.46
CA ALA A 21 -11.77 13.68 -6.18
C ALA A 21 -12.78 14.82 -6.37
N ILE A 22 -12.57 15.69 -7.37
CA ILE A 22 -13.52 16.76 -7.72
C ILE A 22 -14.87 16.16 -8.19
N ASP A 23 -14.82 15.17 -9.10
CA ASP A 23 -16.02 14.46 -9.57
C ASP A 23 -16.78 13.80 -8.42
N LEU A 24 -16.06 13.13 -7.51
CA LEU A 24 -16.65 12.51 -6.34
C LEU A 24 -17.36 13.49 -5.42
N LEU A 25 -16.77 14.65 -5.12
CA LEU A 25 -17.42 15.65 -4.27
C LEU A 25 -18.71 16.20 -4.89
N ARG A 26 -18.79 16.31 -6.23
CA ARG A 26 -20.02 16.66 -6.94
C ARG A 26 -21.07 15.56 -6.82
N ARG A 27 -20.69 14.31 -7.09
CA ARG A 27 -21.59 13.14 -7.02
C ARG A 27 -22.09 12.84 -5.61
N LEU A 28 -21.37 13.29 -4.60
CA LEU A 28 -21.69 13.16 -3.18
C LEU A 28 -22.45 14.39 -2.63
N ASP A 29 -22.72 15.40 -3.45
CA ASP A 29 -23.36 16.68 -3.07
C ASP A 29 -22.60 17.43 -1.96
N VAL A 30 -21.29 17.21 -1.83
CA VAL A 30 -20.43 17.82 -0.79
C VAL A 30 -20.01 19.24 -1.16
N ILE A 31 -19.75 19.52 -2.43
CA ILE A 31 -19.24 20.83 -2.88
C ILE A 31 -20.18 21.96 -2.45
N ASP A 32 -21.49 21.77 -2.61
CA ASP A 32 -22.50 22.78 -2.33
C ASP A 32 -22.67 23.08 -0.82
N GLN A 33 -22.06 22.26 0.05
CA GLN A 33 -22.09 22.47 1.50
C GLN A 33 -20.87 23.26 2.01
N LEU A 34 -19.82 23.41 1.21
CA LEU A 34 -18.52 23.93 1.63
C LEU A 34 -18.38 25.47 1.51
N ASP A 35 -19.49 26.18 1.31
CA ASP A 35 -19.54 27.64 1.47
C ASP A 35 -19.38 28.05 2.97
N GLU A 36 -19.59 27.10 3.89
CA GLU A 36 -19.38 27.25 5.32
C GLU A 36 -18.23 26.37 5.78
N TRP A 37 -17.63 26.72 6.94
CA TRP A 37 -16.58 25.91 7.56
C TRP A 37 -17.15 24.67 8.20
N LEU A 38 -16.97 23.50 7.60
CA LEU A 38 -17.49 22.22 8.06
C LEU A 38 -16.35 21.18 8.25
N SER A 39 -16.48 20.42 9.32
CA SER A 39 -15.67 19.22 9.55
C SER A 39 -16.23 18.02 8.76
N THR A 40 -15.41 16.99 8.58
CA THR A 40 -15.87 15.74 7.94
C THR A 40 -16.98 15.05 8.71
N ASN A 41 -17.02 15.20 10.04
CA ASN A 41 -18.12 14.64 10.85
C ASN A 41 -19.44 15.38 10.57
N GLU A 42 -19.43 16.72 10.57
CA GLU A 42 -20.61 17.53 10.25
C GLU A 42 -21.12 17.25 8.83
N LEU A 43 -20.23 17.12 7.85
CA LEU A 43 -20.58 16.74 6.48
C LEU A 43 -21.22 15.34 6.42
N CYS A 44 -20.66 14.36 7.14
CA CYS A 44 -21.24 13.01 7.20
C CYS A 44 -22.64 13.03 7.81
N ASP A 45 -22.84 13.79 8.89
CA ASP A 45 -24.14 13.90 9.55
C ASP A 45 -25.16 14.59 8.63
N MET A 46 -24.80 15.72 8.00
CA MET A 46 -25.69 16.49 7.11
C MET A 46 -26.12 15.68 5.88
N LEU A 47 -25.20 14.91 5.30
CA LEU A 47 -25.42 14.14 4.07
C LEU A 47 -25.85 12.68 4.36
N SER A 48 -26.06 12.34 5.63
CA SER A 48 -26.44 10.98 6.07
C SER A 48 -25.45 9.91 5.60
N PHE A 49 -24.16 10.19 5.62
CA PHE A 49 -23.12 9.22 5.33
C PHE A 49 -22.82 8.37 6.55
N GLN A 50 -22.31 7.17 6.30
CA GLN A 50 -21.79 6.30 7.36
C GLN A 50 -20.63 6.99 8.11
N PRO A 51 -20.56 6.92 9.45
CA PRO A 51 -19.54 7.62 10.25
C PRO A 51 -18.11 7.28 9.82
N ARG A 52 -17.85 6.05 9.36
CA ARG A 52 -16.53 5.64 8.86
C ARG A 52 -16.12 6.34 7.57
N PHE A 53 -17.08 6.79 6.76
CA PHE A 53 -16.80 7.47 5.50
C PHE A 53 -16.03 8.79 5.70
N ARG A 54 -16.00 9.34 6.93
CA ARG A 54 -15.20 10.52 7.28
C ARG A 54 -13.72 10.40 6.88
N PHE A 55 -13.15 9.19 6.89
CA PHE A 55 -11.75 8.98 6.49
C PHE A 55 -11.56 9.19 5.00
N ALA A 56 -12.42 8.60 4.17
CA ALA A 56 -12.44 8.79 2.73
C ALA A 56 -12.72 10.26 2.37
N LEU A 57 -13.70 10.87 3.04
CA LEU A 57 -14.03 12.27 2.83
C LEU A 57 -12.87 13.20 3.23
N SER A 58 -12.21 12.93 4.36
CA SER A 58 -11.01 13.68 4.78
C SER A 58 -9.90 13.57 3.74
N TRP A 59 -9.65 12.37 3.21
CA TRP A 59 -8.67 12.16 2.15
C TRP A 59 -8.95 13.04 0.91
N ILE A 60 -10.21 13.04 0.44
CA ILE A 60 -10.65 13.82 -0.72
C ILE A 60 -10.45 15.32 -0.46
N LEU A 61 -10.89 15.81 0.71
CA LEU A 61 -10.80 17.23 1.05
C LEU A 61 -9.34 17.71 1.19
N GLU A 62 -8.46 16.90 1.81
CA GLU A 62 -7.02 17.20 1.89
C GLU A 62 -6.36 17.31 0.51
N ARG A 63 -6.73 16.45 -0.44
CA ARG A 63 -6.24 16.55 -1.83
C ARG A 63 -6.61 17.89 -2.45
N LEU A 64 -7.80 18.42 -2.17
CA LEU A 64 -8.23 19.72 -2.70
C LEU A 64 -7.66 20.91 -1.93
N VAL A 65 -7.25 20.74 -0.68
CA VAL A 65 -6.44 21.74 0.05
C VAL A 65 -5.07 21.90 -0.63
N GLU A 66 -4.41 20.80 -1.01
CA GLU A 66 -3.12 20.83 -1.73
C GLU A 66 -3.20 21.59 -3.05
N THR A 67 -4.33 21.52 -3.76
CA THR A 67 -4.55 22.23 -5.01
C THR A 67 -4.90 23.72 -4.82
N GLY A 68 -5.16 24.15 -3.59
CA GLY A 68 -5.59 25.49 -3.25
C GLY A 68 -7.05 25.82 -3.64
N PHE A 69 -7.88 24.81 -3.92
CA PHE A 69 -9.33 24.98 -4.05
C PHE A 69 -10.03 25.12 -2.72
N MET A 70 -9.46 24.43 -1.71
CA MET A 70 -9.96 24.45 -0.35
C MET A 70 -8.97 25.08 0.60
N GLU A 71 -9.51 25.60 1.68
CA GLU A 71 -8.78 25.97 2.89
C GLU A 71 -9.16 25.03 4.01
N ALA A 72 -8.18 24.72 4.86
CA ALA A 72 -8.41 23.95 6.07
C ALA A 72 -7.96 24.75 7.29
N ARG A 73 -8.70 24.65 8.39
CA ARG A 73 -8.32 25.20 9.69
C ARG A 73 -8.46 24.15 10.77
N VAL A 74 -7.67 24.29 11.82
CA VAL A 74 -7.74 23.44 13.01
C VAL A 74 -8.19 24.28 14.18
N ASP A 75 -9.28 23.87 14.82
CA ASP A 75 -9.79 24.49 16.06
C ASP A 75 -9.88 23.37 17.13
N GLY A 76 -9.01 23.45 18.12
CA GLY A 76 -8.81 22.36 19.07
C GLY A 76 -8.39 21.07 18.36
N ASN A 77 -9.22 20.03 18.46
CA ASN A 77 -8.99 18.74 17.77
C ASN A 77 -9.81 18.58 16.50
N THR A 78 -10.55 19.61 16.08
CA THR A 78 -11.42 19.55 14.91
C THR A 78 -10.76 20.23 13.72
N ARG A 79 -10.65 19.50 12.60
CA ARG A 79 -10.22 20.02 11.32
C ARG A 79 -11.46 20.29 10.46
N SER A 80 -11.59 21.53 9.99
CA SER A 80 -12.71 22.02 9.17
C SER A 80 -12.20 22.54 7.82
N TYR A 81 -13.05 22.47 6.83
CA TYR A 81 -12.76 22.79 5.44
C TYR A 81 -13.75 23.83 4.92
N HIS A 82 -13.30 24.64 3.97
CA HIS A 82 -14.10 25.66 3.32
C HIS A 82 -13.64 25.78 1.87
N LEU A 83 -14.58 25.95 0.94
CA LEU A 83 -14.28 26.14 -0.48
C LEU A 83 -13.76 27.57 -0.71
N ARG A 84 -12.53 27.69 -1.13
CA ARG A 84 -11.90 28.99 -1.43
C ARG A 84 -12.26 29.52 -2.83
N ARG A 85 -12.34 28.61 -3.79
CA ARG A 85 -12.66 28.86 -5.19
C ARG A 85 -13.25 27.63 -5.85
N ALA A 86 -14.09 27.83 -6.86
CA ALA A 86 -14.61 26.70 -7.63
C ALA A 86 -13.47 25.87 -8.26
N PRO A 87 -13.50 24.54 -8.15
CA PRO A 87 -12.56 23.69 -8.85
C PRO A 87 -12.80 23.74 -10.37
N TRP A 88 -11.78 23.35 -11.14
CA TRP A 88 -11.93 23.20 -12.59
C TRP A 88 -12.89 22.07 -12.95
N GLU A 89 -13.26 21.99 -14.22
CA GLU A 89 -13.99 20.83 -14.74
C GLU A 89 -13.03 19.63 -14.90
N PRO A 90 -13.37 18.44 -14.37
CA PRO A 90 -12.57 17.24 -14.53
C PRO A 90 -12.40 16.85 -16.01
N GLU A 91 -11.16 16.56 -16.41
CA GLU A 91 -10.80 16.15 -17.77
C GLU A 91 -10.45 14.66 -17.85
N LEU A 92 -11.20 13.81 -17.15
CA LEU A 92 -10.90 12.39 -16.96
C LEU A 92 -10.65 11.63 -18.27
N ALA A 93 -11.47 11.86 -19.30
CA ALA A 93 -11.30 11.19 -20.59
C ALA A 93 -9.99 11.58 -21.29
N GLN A 94 -9.61 12.87 -21.21
CA GLN A 94 -8.36 13.37 -21.80
C GLN A 94 -7.14 12.85 -21.03
N LEU A 95 -7.18 12.91 -19.69
CA LEU A 95 -6.11 12.41 -18.84
C LEU A 95 -5.91 10.90 -19.03
N ARG A 96 -7.01 10.14 -19.15
CA ARG A 96 -6.95 8.70 -19.45
C ARG A 96 -6.26 8.47 -20.80
N ALA A 97 -6.60 9.20 -21.85
CA ALA A 97 -5.96 9.08 -23.15
C ALA A 97 -4.45 9.37 -23.09
N VAL A 98 -4.06 10.43 -22.37
CA VAL A 98 -2.64 10.74 -22.11
C VAL A 98 -1.95 9.61 -21.34
N GLY A 99 -2.60 9.06 -20.31
CA GLY A 99 -2.03 7.95 -19.54
C GLY A 99 -1.76 6.71 -20.38
N LEU A 100 -2.68 6.34 -21.26
CA LEU A 100 -2.52 5.22 -22.18
C LEU A 100 -1.44 5.49 -23.23
N ALA A 101 -1.25 6.73 -23.64
CA ALA A 101 -0.17 7.12 -24.55
C ALA A 101 1.21 7.08 -23.87
N ILE A 102 1.32 7.40 -22.57
CA ILE A 102 2.55 7.22 -21.78
C ILE A 102 2.89 5.73 -21.70
N SER A 103 1.94 4.91 -21.27
CA SER A 103 2.06 3.45 -21.21
C SER A 103 0.71 2.78 -21.31
N PRO A 104 0.52 1.81 -22.22
CA PRO A 104 -0.71 1.00 -22.23
C PRO A 104 -0.96 0.26 -20.91
N ALA A 105 0.09 -0.09 -20.17
CA ALA A 105 -0.01 -0.76 -18.87
C ALA A 105 -0.66 0.12 -17.78
N ASN A 106 -0.71 1.42 -17.96
CA ASN A 106 -1.44 2.34 -17.09
C ASN A 106 -2.96 2.06 -17.06
N ALA A 107 -3.48 1.32 -18.05
CA ALA A 107 -4.88 0.89 -18.06
C ALA A 107 -5.28 0.22 -16.75
N ALA A 108 -4.45 -0.67 -16.21
CA ALA A 108 -4.73 -1.41 -14.98
C ALA A 108 -4.99 -0.49 -13.78
N THR A 109 -4.17 0.56 -13.61
CA THR A 109 -4.34 1.53 -12.52
C THR A 109 -5.54 2.45 -12.77
N LEU A 110 -5.72 2.93 -14.00
CA LEU A 110 -6.86 3.78 -14.36
C LEU A 110 -8.19 3.05 -14.20
N ASP A 111 -8.28 1.79 -14.66
CA ASP A 111 -9.50 0.98 -14.55
C ASP A 111 -9.87 0.71 -13.10
N LEU A 112 -8.87 0.43 -12.24
CA LEU A 112 -9.11 0.20 -10.82
C LEU A 112 -9.52 1.49 -10.10
N LEU A 113 -8.90 2.64 -10.42
CA LEU A 113 -9.32 3.96 -9.89
C LEU A 113 -10.76 4.28 -10.28
N ASP A 114 -11.12 4.12 -11.56
CA ASP A 114 -12.48 4.38 -12.05
C ASP A 114 -13.50 3.46 -11.37
N TYR A 115 -13.18 2.17 -11.28
CA TYR A 115 -14.07 1.20 -10.63
C TYR A 115 -14.27 1.52 -9.15
N THR A 116 -13.19 1.69 -8.38
CA THR A 116 -13.30 1.94 -6.93
C THR A 116 -14.02 3.26 -6.65
N THR A 117 -13.74 4.32 -7.40
CA THR A 117 -14.43 5.61 -7.23
C THR A 117 -15.89 5.55 -7.62
N SER A 118 -16.29 4.65 -8.54
CA SER A 118 -17.71 4.44 -8.85
C SER A 118 -18.52 3.90 -7.66
N LEU A 119 -17.87 3.22 -6.72
CA LEU A 119 -18.50 2.62 -5.54
C LEU A 119 -18.70 3.62 -4.38
N TYR A 120 -17.97 4.72 -4.36
CA TYR A 120 -17.98 5.68 -3.24
C TYR A 120 -19.37 6.14 -2.80
N PRO A 121 -20.29 6.54 -3.71
CA PRO A 121 -21.62 7.01 -3.29
C PRO A 121 -22.43 5.95 -2.53
N ALA A 122 -22.39 4.69 -2.97
CA ALA A 122 -23.12 3.63 -2.32
C ALA A 122 -22.47 3.21 -0.99
N VAL A 123 -21.12 3.20 -0.93
CA VAL A 123 -20.38 2.93 0.32
C VAL A 123 -20.57 4.06 1.33
N ALA A 124 -20.59 5.33 0.89
CA ALA A 124 -20.86 6.47 1.76
C ALA A 124 -22.22 6.36 2.46
N ARG A 125 -23.24 5.93 1.74
CA ARG A 125 -24.61 5.73 2.27
C ARG A 125 -24.81 4.41 3.02
N GLY A 126 -23.80 3.51 3.05
CA GLY A 126 -23.91 2.21 3.68
C GLY A 126 -24.77 1.19 2.90
N GLU A 127 -25.00 1.44 1.62
CA GLU A 127 -25.77 0.57 0.73
C GLU A 127 -24.96 -0.70 0.35
N GLN A 128 -23.64 -0.61 0.44
CA GLN A 128 -22.72 -1.74 0.20
C GLN A 128 -21.41 -1.60 1.00
N SER A 129 -20.76 -2.75 1.26
CA SER A 129 -19.42 -2.81 1.84
C SER A 129 -18.36 -2.56 0.78
N GLY A 130 -17.34 -1.75 1.10
CA GLY A 130 -16.20 -1.53 0.22
C GLY A 130 -15.40 -2.81 -0.01
N ASP A 131 -15.01 -3.52 1.06
CA ASP A 131 -14.25 -4.77 0.95
C ASP A 131 -14.97 -5.80 0.09
N HIS A 132 -16.27 -6.01 0.32
CA HIS A 132 -17.03 -6.98 -0.46
C HIS A 132 -17.16 -6.62 -1.95
N SER A 133 -17.34 -5.33 -2.25
CA SER A 133 -17.51 -4.87 -3.64
C SER A 133 -16.19 -4.87 -4.40
N VAL A 134 -15.11 -4.43 -3.77
CA VAL A 134 -13.80 -4.29 -4.41
C VAL A 134 -13.08 -5.62 -4.56
N ILE A 135 -13.13 -6.49 -3.53
CA ILE A 135 -12.46 -7.81 -3.54
C ILE A 135 -13.41 -8.92 -4.03
N GLY A 136 -14.65 -8.60 -4.28
CA GLY A 136 -15.67 -9.53 -4.78
C GLY A 136 -15.49 -9.89 -6.27
N PRO A 137 -16.41 -10.72 -6.81
CA PRO A 137 -16.30 -11.25 -8.18
C PRO A 137 -16.17 -10.21 -9.29
N GLN A 138 -16.72 -9.02 -9.09
CA GLN A 138 -16.66 -7.93 -10.08
C GLN A 138 -15.32 -7.19 -10.08
N GLY A 139 -14.72 -7.01 -8.89
CA GLY A 139 -13.46 -6.28 -8.72
C GLY A 139 -12.20 -7.13 -8.86
N ILE A 140 -12.29 -8.44 -8.58
CA ILE A 140 -11.11 -9.31 -8.46
C ILE A 140 -10.27 -9.41 -9.75
N GLY A 141 -10.90 -9.28 -10.92
CA GLY A 141 -10.20 -9.23 -12.20
C GLY A 141 -9.33 -7.98 -12.33
N LEU A 142 -9.86 -6.82 -11.94
CA LEU A 142 -9.12 -5.56 -11.95
C LEU A 142 -7.93 -5.57 -11.01
N TRP A 143 -8.06 -6.25 -9.85
CA TRP A 143 -6.94 -6.45 -8.93
C TRP A 143 -5.85 -7.33 -9.52
N LEU A 144 -6.18 -8.37 -10.28
CA LEU A 144 -5.18 -9.19 -10.96
C LEU A 144 -4.40 -8.39 -12.01
N ASP A 145 -5.09 -7.54 -12.75
CA ASP A 145 -4.47 -6.66 -13.73
C ASP A 145 -3.60 -5.59 -13.04
N TYR A 146 -4.05 -5.07 -11.90
CA TYR A 146 -3.28 -4.11 -11.11
C TYR A 146 -2.06 -4.74 -10.43
N PHE A 147 -2.22 -5.93 -9.80
CA PHE A 147 -1.13 -6.67 -9.13
C PHE A 147 -0.25 -7.43 -10.14
N ASN A 148 0.22 -6.75 -11.16
CA ASN A 148 1.02 -7.30 -12.24
C ASN A 148 2.32 -6.51 -12.39
N ASN A 149 3.44 -7.20 -12.63
CA ASN A 149 4.75 -6.58 -12.83
C ASN A 149 4.88 -5.80 -14.15
N ASP A 150 3.90 -5.89 -15.05
CA ASP A 150 3.80 -5.02 -16.23
C ASP A 150 3.22 -3.63 -15.87
N ASN A 151 2.47 -3.51 -14.77
CA ASN A 151 1.97 -2.25 -14.26
C ASN A 151 3.08 -1.50 -13.50
N LEU A 152 3.74 -0.56 -14.15
CA LEU A 152 4.93 0.12 -13.63
C LEU A 152 4.72 0.79 -12.27
N THR A 153 3.57 1.43 -12.07
CA THR A 153 3.25 2.18 -10.85
C THR A 153 3.06 1.29 -9.62
N TYR A 154 2.71 0.01 -9.84
CA TYR A 154 2.66 -1.01 -8.80
C TYR A 154 3.98 -1.79 -8.71
N ALA A 155 4.51 -2.24 -9.85
CA ALA A 155 5.68 -3.11 -9.92
C ALA A 155 6.95 -2.49 -9.31
N VAL A 156 7.04 -1.16 -9.29
CA VAL A 156 8.19 -0.46 -8.69
C VAL A 156 8.38 -0.82 -7.22
N ASN A 157 7.29 -1.04 -6.46
CA ASN A 157 7.37 -1.53 -5.07
C ASN A 157 8.00 -2.92 -5.00
N ASN A 158 7.57 -3.83 -5.88
CA ASN A 158 8.11 -5.20 -5.94
C ASN A 158 9.61 -5.18 -6.26
N TRP A 159 10.03 -4.38 -7.25
CA TRP A 159 11.43 -4.32 -7.68
C TRP A 159 12.35 -3.68 -6.65
N VAL A 160 11.94 -2.57 -6.03
CA VAL A 160 12.72 -1.91 -4.97
C VAL A 160 12.90 -2.86 -3.80
N SER A 161 11.83 -3.50 -3.36
CA SER A 161 11.86 -4.43 -2.23
C SER A 161 12.70 -5.67 -2.52
N ALA A 162 12.60 -6.21 -3.74
CA ALA A 162 13.40 -7.37 -4.16
C ALA A 162 14.91 -7.06 -4.17
N VAL A 163 15.31 -5.86 -4.62
CA VAL A 163 16.70 -5.43 -4.57
C VAL A 163 17.21 -5.35 -3.14
N VAL A 164 16.45 -4.66 -2.27
CA VAL A 164 16.84 -4.52 -0.86
C VAL A 164 16.89 -5.86 -0.15
N ALA A 165 15.93 -6.76 -0.40
CA ALA A 165 15.91 -8.10 0.18
C ALA A 165 17.09 -8.95 -0.28
N ALA A 166 17.43 -8.92 -1.57
CA ALA A 166 18.57 -9.67 -2.09
C ALA A 166 19.92 -9.15 -1.56
N ASP A 167 20.02 -7.85 -1.29
CA ASP A 167 21.24 -7.26 -0.74
C ASP A 167 21.46 -7.62 0.75
N ARG A 168 20.43 -8.08 1.46
CA ARG A 168 20.52 -8.59 2.85
C ARG A 168 20.92 -10.06 2.93
N LEU A 169 20.93 -10.77 1.83
CA LEU A 169 21.23 -12.20 1.81
C LEU A 169 22.58 -12.44 1.14
N SER A 170 23.35 -13.35 1.72
CA SER A 170 24.65 -13.76 1.17
C SER A 170 24.52 -15.14 0.53
N PRO A 171 25.02 -15.35 -0.69
CA PRO A 171 25.16 -16.68 -1.26
C PRO A 171 26.04 -17.58 -0.39
N GLY A 172 25.75 -18.89 -0.40
CA GLY A 172 26.60 -19.88 0.24
C GLY A 172 26.07 -20.48 1.54
N ARG A 173 24.93 -20.01 2.07
CA ARG A 173 24.20 -20.66 3.18
C ARG A 173 22.78 -20.99 2.76
N GLN A 174 22.21 -22.02 3.36
CA GLN A 174 20.81 -22.38 3.16
C GLN A 174 19.90 -21.29 3.74
N LEU A 175 18.91 -20.88 2.97
CA LEU A 175 18.02 -19.75 3.29
C LEU A 175 16.59 -20.22 3.46
N ARG A 176 15.95 -19.77 4.53
CA ARG A 176 14.52 -19.94 4.78
C ARG A 176 13.84 -18.57 4.73
N ILE A 177 12.85 -18.44 3.88
CA ILE A 177 12.18 -17.18 3.56
C ILE A 177 10.70 -17.31 3.91
N LEU A 178 10.17 -16.30 4.59
CA LEU A 178 8.75 -16.13 4.82
C LEU A 178 8.28 -14.90 4.06
N GLU A 179 7.33 -15.05 3.15
CA GLU A 179 6.62 -13.92 2.55
C GLU A 179 5.22 -13.81 3.16
N VAL A 180 4.88 -12.60 3.58
CA VAL A 180 3.59 -12.26 4.18
C VAL A 180 2.77 -11.48 3.17
N GLY A 181 1.56 -11.97 2.84
CA GLY A 181 0.67 -11.32 1.89
C GLY A 181 1.18 -11.38 0.44
N ALA A 182 1.58 -12.57 -0.02
CA ALA A 182 2.14 -12.75 -1.37
C ALA A 182 1.16 -12.41 -2.51
N GLY A 183 -0.14 -12.28 -2.22
CA GLY A 183 -1.15 -12.00 -3.23
C GLY A 183 -1.16 -13.02 -4.36
N PRO A 184 -1.24 -12.58 -5.63
CA PRO A 184 -1.12 -13.46 -6.79
C PRO A 184 0.33 -13.83 -7.15
N GLY A 185 1.34 -13.43 -6.35
CA GLY A 185 2.73 -13.81 -6.50
C GLY A 185 3.63 -12.82 -7.25
N SER A 186 3.19 -11.60 -7.53
CA SER A 186 3.99 -10.64 -8.29
C SER A 186 5.24 -10.16 -7.55
N ALA A 187 5.15 -9.93 -6.24
CA ALA A 187 6.32 -9.59 -5.41
C ALA A 187 7.26 -10.78 -5.27
N SER A 188 6.71 -12.00 -5.09
CA SER A 188 7.48 -13.25 -5.09
C SER A 188 8.26 -13.46 -6.39
N GLU A 189 7.62 -13.22 -7.55
CA GLU A 189 8.27 -13.31 -8.87
C GLU A 189 9.43 -12.33 -9.00
N ALA A 190 9.22 -11.06 -8.62
CA ALA A 190 10.27 -10.04 -8.63
C ALA A 190 11.46 -10.41 -7.73
N LEU A 191 11.18 -10.96 -6.55
CA LEU A 191 12.19 -11.42 -5.61
C LEU A 191 12.97 -12.63 -6.16
N LEU A 192 12.28 -13.65 -6.67
CA LEU A 192 12.91 -14.84 -7.26
C LEU A 192 13.76 -14.49 -8.48
N ARG A 193 13.28 -13.60 -9.35
CA ARG A 193 14.06 -13.09 -10.47
C ARG A 193 15.33 -12.38 -9.98
N ARG A 194 15.24 -11.56 -8.94
CA ARG A 194 16.40 -10.89 -8.37
C ARG A 194 17.36 -11.88 -7.72
N PHE A 195 16.86 -12.93 -7.10
CA PHE A 195 17.69 -14.00 -6.55
C PHE A 195 18.41 -14.80 -7.63
N ASP A 196 17.78 -15.04 -8.79
CA ASP A 196 18.42 -15.68 -9.94
C ASP A 196 19.61 -14.84 -10.43
N GLU A 197 19.41 -13.53 -10.64
CA GLU A 197 20.44 -12.58 -11.04
C GLU A 197 21.64 -12.55 -10.06
N ARG A 198 21.43 -12.86 -8.79
CA ARG A 198 22.44 -12.85 -7.72
C ARG A 198 22.98 -14.25 -7.40
N GLY A 199 22.53 -15.30 -8.08
CA GLY A 199 22.92 -16.67 -7.80
C GLY A 199 22.45 -17.20 -6.45
N ILE A 200 21.35 -16.68 -5.90
CA ILE A 200 20.79 -17.05 -4.58
C ILE A 200 19.84 -18.24 -4.69
N LEU A 201 19.17 -18.45 -5.83
CA LEU A 201 18.15 -19.49 -5.99
C LEU A 201 18.57 -20.89 -5.51
N PRO A 202 19.80 -21.39 -5.83
CA PRO A 202 20.23 -22.71 -5.39
C PRO A 202 20.39 -22.86 -3.87
N HIS A 203 20.35 -21.77 -3.14
CA HIS A 203 20.51 -21.73 -1.68
C HIS A 203 19.18 -21.64 -0.95
N ILE A 204 18.06 -21.58 -1.65
CA ILE A 204 16.74 -21.58 -1.00
C ILE A 204 16.44 -22.99 -0.49
N GLU A 205 16.40 -23.15 0.84
CA GLU A 205 15.99 -24.39 1.51
C GLU A 205 14.47 -24.45 1.65
N ARG A 206 13.84 -23.29 1.88
CA ARG A 206 12.40 -23.15 2.06
C ARG A 206 11.94 -21.74 1.72
N TYR A 207 10.90 -21.62 0.93
CA TYR A 207 10.22 -20.36 0.71
C TYR A 207 8.72 -20.51 0.99
N LEU A 208 8.30 -20.07 2.17
CA LEU A 208 6.91 -20.07 2.59
C LEU A 208 6.24 -18.74 2.20
N MET A 209 5.38 -18.79 1.22
CA MET A 209 4.54 -17.68 0.79
C MET A 209 3.17 -17.77 1.45
N THR A 210 2.70 -16.70 2.09
CA THR A 210 1.42 -16.70 2.78
C THR A 210 0.47 -15.66 2.19
N GLU A 211 -0.80 -16.06 2.01
CA GLU A 211 -1.86 -15.22 1.46
C GLU A 211 -3.22 -15.69 2.00
N PRO A 212 -3.98 -14.85 2.74
CA PRO A 212 -5.27 -15.27 3.30
C PRO A 212 -6.33 -15.52 2.21
N ASN A 213 -6.34 -14.72 1.13
CA ASN A 213 -7.30 -14.89 0.04
C ASN A 213 -6.99 -16.15 -0.78
N ALA A 214 -7.87 -17.13 -0.71
CA ALA A 214 -7.67 -18.42 -1.38
C ALA A 214 -7.63 -18.31 -2.94
N PHE A 215 -8.24 -17.30 -3.54
CA PHE A 215 -8.20 -17.08 -4.97
C PHE A 215 -6.80 -16.60 -5.40
N PHE A 216 -6.28 -15.56 -4.78
CA PHE A 216 -4.94 -15.06 -5.05
C PHE A 216 -3.88 -16.12 -4.74
N ARG A 217 -3.97 -16.80 -3.59
CA ARG A 217 -3.04 -17.86 -3.21
C ARG A 217 -2.95 -18.98 -4.25
N ARG A 218 -4.11 -19.49 -4.74
CA ARG A 218 -4.13 -20.52 -5.79
C ARG A 218 -3.59 -20.03 -7.12
N ARG A 219 -3.83 -18.75 -7.45
CA ARG A 219 -3.29 -18.14 -8.67
C ARG A 219 -1.77 -18.06 -8.60
N GLY A 220 -1.22 -17.48 -7.54
CA GLY A 220 0.22 -17.35 -7.33
C GLY A 220 0.92 -18.71 -7.32
N GLN A 221 0.39 -19.68 -6.56
CA GLN A 221 0.92 -21.04 -6.53
C GLN A 221 1.03 -21.67 -7.93
N ARG A 222 -0.01 -21.55 -8.73
CA ARG A 222 -0.02 -22.11 -10.07
C ARG A 222 0.99 -21.44 -11.01
N GLU A 223 1.09 -20.10 -10.96
CA GLU A 223 1.96 -19.37 -11.89
C GLU A 223 3.44 -19.52 -11.50
N LEU A 224 3.78 -19.43 -10.21
CA LEU A 224 5.17 -19.60 -9.76
C LEU A 224 5.65 -21.05 -9.88
N ALA A 225 4.80 -22.06 -9.65
CA ALA A 225 5.18 -23.44 -9.85
C ALA A 225 5.52 -23.78 -11.33
N LYS A 226 4.96 -23.06 -12.30
CA LYS A 226 5.34 -23.20 -13.72
C LYS A 226 6.69 -22.58 -14.03
N GLN A 227 6.99 -21.43 -13.42
CA GLN A 227 8.23 -20.68 -13.66
C GLN A 227 9.42 -21.28 -12.90
N TYR A 228 9.18 -21.80 -11.70
CA TYR A 228 10.21 -22.31 -10.78
C TYR A 228 9.86 -23.70 -10.26
N PRO A 229 9.76 -24.74 -11.12
CA PRO A 229 9.26 -26.06 -10.74
C PRO A 229 10.17 -26.79 -9.75
N ASP A 230 11.46 -26.46 -9.71
CA ASP A 230 12.47 -27.13 -8.88
C ASP A 230 12.72 -26.43 -7.54
N LEU A 231 12.10 -25.27 -7.29
CA LEU A 231 12.27 -24.56 -6.04
C LEU A 231 11.32 -25.08 -4.94
N PRO A 232 11.78 -25.10 -3.69
CA PRO A 232 10.97 -25.54 -2.53
C PRO A 232 9.98 -24.45 -2.10
N LEU A 233 8.99 -24.15 -2.99
CA LEU A 233 7.97 -23.16 -2.79
C LEU A 233 6.78 -23.75 -2.04
N GLU A 234 6.48 -23.20 -0.86
CA GLU A 234 5.34 -23.58 -0.04
C GLU A 234 4.31 -22.45 0.04
N TRP A 235 3.02 -22.80 0.13
CA TRP A 235 1.94 -21.82 0.25
C TRP A 235 1.08 -22.08 1.47
N GLY A 236 0.82 -21.03 2.25
CA GLY A 236 -0.01 -21.04 3.45
C GLY A 236 -1.04 -19.91 3.46
N ALA A 237 -1.99 -20.02 4.39
CA ALA A 237 -2.84 -18.90 4.76
C ALA A 237 -2.26 -18.27 6.03
N LEU A 238 -2.23 -16.94 6.09
CA LEU A 238 -1.80 -16.21 7.28
C LEU A 238 -2.66 -14.95 7.43
N ASP A 239 -3.39 -14.86 8.54
CA ASP A 239 -3.97 -13.62 9.03
C ASP A 239 -2.94 -12.89 9.88
N ILE A 240 -2.49 -11.73 9.41
CA ILE A 240 -1.46 -10.93 10.10
C ILE A 240 -1.92 -10.37 11.44
N ASN A 241 -3.22 -10.38 11.72
CA ASN A 241 -3.84 -9.87 12.94
C ASN A 241 -4.03 -10.93 14.03
N SER A 242 -3.64 -12.18 13.76
CA SER A 242 -3.75 -13.33 14.67
C SER A 242 -2.36 -13.94 14.93
N PRO A 243 -2.12 -14.65 16.05
CA PRO A 243 -0.80 -15.26 16.35
C PRO A 243 -0.30 -16.14 15.21
N TRP A 244 0.93 -15.88 14.73
CA TRP A 244 1.48 -16.52 13.53
C TRP A 244 1.92 -17.97 13.79
N ASP A 245 2.40 -18.29 15.00
CA ASP A 245 2.79 -19.63 15.41
C ASP A 245 1.63 -20.62 15.35
N THR A 246 0.43 -20.17 15.67
CA THR A 246 -0.79 -21.02 15.58
C THR A 246 -1.26 -21.25 14.14
N GLN A 247 -0.68 -20.54 13.18
CA GLN A 247 -0.99 -20.61 11.76
C GLN A 247 0.12 -21.28 10.93
N GLY A 248 1.06 -21.94 11.57
CA GLY A 248 2.13 -22.72 10.91
C GLY A 248 3.40 -21.92 10.60
N VAL A 249 3.55 -20.71 11.13
CA VAL A 249 4.79 -19.93 11.05
C VAL A 249 5.62 -20.17 12.31
N ALA A 250 6.69 -20.96 12.18
CA ALA A 250 7.57 -21.23 13.31
C ALA A 250 8.42 -20.02 13.66
N PHE A 251 8.62 -19.76 14.96
CA PHE A 251 9.47 -18.68 15.44
C PHE A 251 10.95 -19.06 15.41
N GLY A 252 11.81 -18.05 15.12
CA GLY A 252 13.25 -18.24 15.04
C GLY A 252 13.72 -19.07 13.82
N GLU A 253 12.92 -19.19 12.78
CA GLU A 253 13.17 -20.09 11.66
C GLU A 253 13.69 -19.40 10.40
N PHE A 254 13.30 -18.16 10.14
CA PHE A 254 13.50 -17.51 8.86
C PHE A 254 14.71 -16.56 8.83
N ASP A 255 15.47 -16.62 7.74
CA ASP A 255 16.56 -15.70 7.45
C ASP A 255 16.04 -14.36 6.92
N LEU A 256 14.91 -14.39 6.22
CA LEU A 256 14.22 -13.23 5.68
C LEU A 256 12.72 -13.35 5.95
N VAL A 257 12.12 -12.28 6.50
CA VAL A 257 10.68 -12.02 6.41
C VAL A 257 10.48 -10.90 5.41
N TYR A 258 9.62 -11.14 4.42
CA TYR A 258 9.38 -10.25 3.28
C TYR A 258 7.90 -9.93 3.16
N ALA A 259 7.54 -8.66 2.98
CA ALA A 259 6.16 -8.23 2.78
C ALA A 259 6.10 -7.00 1.89
N VAL A 260 5.25 -6.99 0.86
CA VAL A 260 5.11 -5.85 -0.05
C VAL A 260 3.67 -5.39 -0.10
N ASN A 261 3.44 -4.13 0.28
CA ASN A 261 2.11 -3.51 0.38
C ASN A 261 1.13 -4.31 1.25
N VAL A 262 1.57 -4.72 2.45
CA VAL A 262 0.78 -5.57 3.35
C VAL A 262 0.67 -5.00 4.76
N LEU A 263 1.78 -4.60 5.39
CA LEU A 263 1.75 -4.31 6.83
C LEU A 263 1.01 -3.02 7.18
N HIS A 264 0.81 -2.13 6.22
CA HIS A 264 -0.01 -0.92 6.41
C HIS A 264 -1.49 -1.22 6.70
N ILE A 265 -2.02 -2.41 6.34
CA ILE A 265 -3.39 -2.82 6.65
C ILE A 265 -3.51 -3.62 7.96
N SER A 266 -2.41 -3.87 8.67
CA SER A 266 -2.46 -4.53 9.97
C SER A 266 -3.32 -3.74 10.96
N LYS A 267 -4.25 -4.40 11.66
CA LYS A 267 -5.09 -3.76 12.68
C LYS A 267 -4.24 -3.20 13.81
N ASP A 268 -3.29 -3.99 14.30
CA ASP A 268 -2.27 -3.57 15.27
C ASP A 268 -0.88 -3.77 14.64
N LEU A 269 -0.28 -2.66 14.17
CA LEU A 269 1.01 -2.69 13.50
C LEU A 269 2.13 -3.18 14.44
N SER A 270 2.08 -2.81 15.72
CA SER A 270 3.06 -3.28 16.71
C SER A 270 2.99 -4.79 16.89
N PHE A 271 1.77 -5.35 16.94
CA PHE A 271 1.58 -6.80 17.01
C PHE A 271 2.21 -7.49 15.80
N SER A 272 1.87 -7.08 14.58
CA SER A 272 2.36 -7.74 13.37
C SER A 272 3.88 -7.61 13.20
N LEU A 273 4.48 -6.48 13.55
CA LEU A 273 5.93 -6.30 13.55
C LEU A 273 6.63 -7.19 14.59
N ASN A 274 6.03 -7.37 15.76
CA ASN A 274 6.55 -8.31 16.77
C ASN A 274 6.45 -9.78 16.33
N GLN A 275 5.36 -10.15 15.62
CA GLN A 275 5.23 -11.48 15.03
C GLN A 275 6.31 -11.73 13.97
N ALA A 276 6.52 -10.75 13.06
CA ALA A 276 7.58 -10.81 12.06
C ALA A 276 8.97 -10.95 12.71
N ARG A 277 9.24 -10.16 13.76
CA ARG A 277 10.49 -10.25 14.52
C ARG A 277 10.66 -11.62 15.19
N SER A 278 9.58 -12.18 15.72
CA SER A 278 9.60 -13.51 16.35
C SER A 278 9.89 -14.63 15.35
N ALA A 279 9.37 -14.53 14.12
CA ALA A 279 9.61 -15.50 13.05
C ALA A 279 11.08 -15.51 12.57
N LEU A 280 11.79 -14.39 12.68
CA LEU A 280 13.18 -14.27 12.27
C LEU A 280 14.16 -15.02 13.19
N LYS A 281 15.21 -15.61 12.59
CA LYS A 281 16.45 -16.03 13.27
C LYS A 281 17.13 -14.83 13.93
N ALA A 282 18.13 -15.07 14.77
CA ALA A 282 18.86 -14.02 15.50
C ALA A 282 19.47 -12.95 14.55
N ASP A 283 19.99 -13.37 13.40
CA ASP A 283 20.60 -12.50 12.40
C ASP A 283 19.71 -12.34 11.15
N GLY A 284 18.42 -12.61 11.28
CA GLY A 284 17.46 -12.51 10.19
C GLY A 284 17.03 -11.07 9.94
N SER A 285 16.61 -10.80 8.70
CA SER A 285 16.19 -9.47 8.25
C SER A 285 14.69 -9.42 7.96
N LEU A 286 14.05 -8.31 8.37
CA LEU A 286 12.72 -7.93 7.88
C LEU A 286 12.90 -6.91 6.74
N VAL A 287 12.29 -7.18 5.60
CA VAL A 287 12.22 -6.25 4.48
C VAL A 287 10.76 -6.07 4.09
N ILE A 288 10.28 -4.84 4.13
CA ILE A 288 8.95 -4.50 3.65
C ILE A 288 9.04 -3.49 2.50
N GLY A 289 8.20 -3.65 1.50
CA GLY A 289 7.96 -2.65 0.47
C GLY A 289 6.64 -1.95 0.71
N GLU A 290 6.63 -0.63 0.70
CA GLU A 290 5.42 0.12 1.01
C GLU A 290 5.29 1.39 0.17
N CYS A 291 4.06 1.83 -0.02
CA CYS A 291 3.80 3.19 -0.45
C CYS A 291 4.06 4.13 0.72
N LEU A 292 4.83 5.18 0.49
CA LEU A 292 5.27 6.11 1.53
C LEU A 292 4.69 7.51 1.27
N ARG A 293 3.91 8.03 2.21
CA ARG A 293 3.48 9.44 2.16
C ARG A 293 4.70 10.37 2.31
N PRO A 294 4.74 11.52 1.62
CA PRO A 294 5.75 12.55 1.86
C PRO A 294 5.65 13.12 3.29
N HIS A 295 4.43 13.43 3.70
CA HIS A 295 4.09 13.93 5.04
C HIS A 295 2.85 13.22 5.56
N ALA A 296 2.66 13.21 6.88
CA ALA A 296 1.55 12.51 7.54
C ALA A 296 0.16 12.92 7.00
N ASN A 297 0.00 14.19 6.68
CA ASN A 297 -1.27 14.76 6.19
C ASN A 297 -1.30 14.97 4.68
N GLN A 298 -0.31 14.45 3.95
CA GLN A 298 -0.28 14.55 2.49
C GLN A 298 -0.67 13.19 1.88
N PRO A 299 -1.90 13.08 1.37
CA PRO A 299 -2.37 11.86 0.71
C PRO A 299 -1.58 11.58 -0.58
N ILE A 300 -1.57 10.31 -1.00
CA ILE A 300 -1.00 9.87 -2.28
C ILE A 300 -2.08 9.15 -3.09
N TYR A 301 -2.02 9.22 -4.43
CA TYR A 301 -3.10 8.73 -5.28
C TYR A 301 -3.52 7.26 -5.04
N PRO A 302 -2.62 6.31 -4.69
CA PRO A 302 -3.05 4.93 -4.51
C PRO A 302 -4.08 4.76 -3.39
N GLU A 303 -4.07 5.65 -2.40
CA GLU A 303 -5.01 5.57 -1.29
C GLU A 303 -6.47 5.77 -1.72
N LEU A 304 -6.72 6.49 -2.82
CA LEU A 304 -8.07 6.67 -3.34
C LEU A 304 -8.75 5.34 -3.66
N MET A 305 -7.99 4.32 -4.09
CA MET A 305 -8.51 2.98 -4.34
C MET A 305 -8.89 2.24 -3.05
N PHE A 306 -8.26 2.60 -1.92
CA PHE A 306 -8.36 1.85 -0.67
C PHE A 306 -9.23 2.53 0.40
N GLN A 307 -9.52 3.83 0.31
CA GLN A 307 -10.23 4.58 1.36
C GLN A 307 -11.65 4.08 1.65
N ILE A 308 -12.28 3.38 0.71
CA ILE A 308 -13.59 2.76 0.92
C ILE A 308 -13.52 1.38 1.56
N LEU A 309 -12.31 0.80 1.71
CA LEU A 309 -12.13 -0.52 2.32
C LEU A 309 -12.12 -0.39 3.85
N GLU A 310 -12.92 -1.24 4.50
CA GLU A 310 -12.96 -1.38 5.94
C GLU A 310 -11.59 -1.82 6.47
N SER A 311 -10.97 -2.79 5.79
CA SER A 311 -9.65 -3.33 6.13
C SER A 311 -8.52 -2.28 6.08
N PHE A 312 -8.68 -1.22 5.28
CA PHE A 312 -7.69 -0.15 5.17
C PHE A 312 -7.86 0.95 6.23
N THR A 313 -9.09 1.19 6.67
CA THR A 313 -9.43 2.32 7.57
C THR A 313 -9.64 1.92 9.02
N GLU A 314 -10.03 0.67 9.30
CA GLU A 314 -10.30 0.17 10.65
C GLU A 314 -9.04 -0.39 11.32
N VAL A 315 -8.07 0.48 11.57
CA VAL A 315 -6.76 0.15 12.16
C VAL A 315 -6.54 0.94 13.45
N GLN A 316 -5.74 0.39 14.35
CA GLN A 316 -5.32 1.09 15.56
C GLN A 316 -4.32 2.17 15.18
N THR A 317 -4.60 3.40 15.62
CA THR A 317 -3.69 4.54 15.44
C THR A 317 -2.79 4.71 16.67
N ASP A 318 -1.59 5.21 16.43
CA ASP A 318 -0.61 5.59 17.45
C ASP A 318 -0.01 6.94 17.08
N PRO A 319 -0.02 7.95 17.98
CA PRO A 319 0.46 9.30 17.64
C PRO A 319 1.94 9.36 17.24
N GLU A 320 2.76 8.39 17.64
CA GLU A 320 4.20 8.38 17.39
C GLU A 320 4.55 7.80 16.01
N PHE A 321 3.90 6.70 15.61
CA PHE A 321 4.27 5.99 14.39
C PHE A 321 3.13 5.65 13.43
N ARG A 322 1.85 5.84 13.84
CA ARG A 322 0.67 5.64 12.99
C ARG A 322 -0.44 6.64 13.30
N PRO A 323 -0.21 7.94 13.05
CA PRO A 323 -1.17 8.98 13.45
C PRO A 323 -2.51 8.90 12.70
N ASN A 324 -2.53 8.31 11.52
CA ASN A 324 -3.71 8.16 10.67
C ASN A 324 -3.82 6.74 10.10
N PRO A 325 -5.01 6.26 9.71
CA PRO A 325 -5.14 5.12 8.82
C PRO A 325 -4.45 5.37 7.48
N GLY A 326 -4.18 4.29 6.74
CA GLY A 326 -3.56 4.35 5.43
C GLY A 326 -2.04 4.22 5.45
N PHE A 327 -1.40 4.72 4.39
CA PHE A 327 0.06 4.62 4.27
C PHE A 327 0.79 5.55 5.22
N LEU A 328 1.97 5.15 5.62
CA LEU A 328 2.82 5.87 6.56
C LEU A 328 3.94 6.60 5.84
N THR A 329 4.56 7.57 6.52
CA THR A 329 5.82 8.16 6.07
C THR A 329 7.02 7.25 6.37
N ALA A 330 8.15 7.48 5.72
CA ALA A 330 9.40 6.78 6.02
C ALA A 330 9.78 6.89 7.52
N ASN A 331 9.57 8.06 8.13
CA ASN A 331 9.87 8.27 9.54
C ASN A 331 8.92 7.52 10.48
N HIS A 332 7.63 7.39 10.13
CA HIS A 332 6.70 6.58 10.90
C HIS A 332 7.10 5.11 10.87
N TRP A 333 7.49 4.58 9.72
CA TRP A 333 8.00 3.21 9.62
C TRP A 333 9.28 3.00 10.43
N ARG A 334 10.24 3.94 10.40
CA ARG A 334 11.44 3.86 11.24
C ARG A 334 11.09 3.75 12.73
N ARG A 335 10.13 4.56 13.20
CA ARG A 335 9.66 4.53 14.60
C ARG A 335 8.93 3.24 14.93
N ALA A 336 8.06 2.74 14.05
CA ALA A 336 7.35 1.48 14.23
C ALA A 336 8.33 0.30 14.37
N PHE A 337 9.34 0.22 13.50
CA PHE A 337 10.39 -0.81 13.57
C PHE A 337 11.21 -0.70 14.86
N ALA A 338 11.66 0.50 15.23
CA ALA A 338 12.40 0.72 16.46
C ALA A 338 11.57 0.32 17.71
N ARG A 339 10.26 0.64 17.72
CA ARG A 339 9.33 0.25 18.78
C ARG A 339 9.18 -1.27 18.88
N ALA A 340 9.21 -1.99 17.77
CA ALA A 340 9.21 -3.45 17.72
C ALA A 340 10.58 -4.09 18.05
N GLY A 341 11.60 -3.29 18.36
CA GLY A 341 12.92 -3.76 18.78
C GLY A 341 13.87 -4.12 17.62
N PHE A 342 13.58 -3.69 16.40
CA PHE A 342 14.52 -3.77 15.29
C PHE A 342 15.59 -2.68 15.39
N GLN A 343 16.79 -2.98 14.86
CA GLN A 343 17.92 -2.06 14.83
C GLN A 343 18.40 -1.81 13.40
N GLY A 344 19.16 -0.73 13.18
CA GLY A 344 19.71 -0.42 11.86
C GLY A 344 18.63 -0.21 10.78
N VAL A 345 17.52 0.47 11.12
CA VAL A 345 16.40 0.64 10.20
C VAL A 345 16.79 1.56 9.05
N GLU A 346 16.81 1.01 7.86
CA GLU A 346 17.13 1.70 6.61
C GLU A 346 15.89 1.83 5.73
N VAL A 347 15.84 2.88 4.92
CA VAL A 347 14.82 3.11 3.90
C VAL A 347 15.54 3.35 2.57
N ALA A 348 15.17 2.62 1.55
CA ALA A 348 15.74 2.71 0.20
C ALA A 348 14.62 2.72 -0.85
N PRO A 349 14.81 3.43 -1.99
CA PRO A 349 15.95 4.30 -2.29
C PRO A 349 15.98 5.57 -1.42
N ASP A 350 16.89 6.50 -1.68
CA ASP A 350 16.81 7.86 -1.14
C ASP A 350 15.58 8.57 -1.70
N ILE A 351 14.43 8.33 -1.04
CA ILE A 351 13.13 8.82 -1.51
C ILE A 351 13.05 10.35 -1.45
N ASP A 352 13.72 10.97 -0.48
CA ASP A 352 13.70 12.42 -0.33
C ASP A 352 14.48 13.08 -1.46
N GLY A 353 15.65 12.55 -1.83
CA GLY A 353 16.41 13.00 -3.00
C GLY A 353 15.67 12.79 -4.33
N ILE A 354 14.92 11.69 -4.47
CA ILE A 354 14.07 11.48 -5.67
C ILE A 354 12.95 12.52 -5.73
N ARG A 355 12.33 12.85 -4.61
CA ARG A 355 11.22 13.83 -4.53
C ARG A 355 11.63 15.26 -4.84
N GLU A 356 12.89 15.61 -4.76
CA GLU A 356 13.38 16.92 -5.23
C GLU A 356 13.13 17.11 -6.73
N ILE A 357 13.11 16.01 -7.51
CA ILE A 357 12.88 16.02 -8.96
C ILE A 357 11.46 15.55 -9.31
N TYR A 358 10.98 14.52 -8.61
CA TYR A 358 9.68 13.87 -8.83
C TYR A 358 8.85 13.89 -7.53
N PRO A 359 8.16 15.01 -7.24
CA PRO A 359 7.55 15.26 -5.92
C PRO A 359 6.54 14.21 -5.46
N HIS A 360 5.89 13.53 -6.42
CA HIS A 360 4.87 12.52 -6.12
C HIS A 360 5.40 11.08 -6.07
N PHE A 361 6.73 10.89 -6.12
CA PHE A 361 7.28 9.56 -5.95
C PHE A 361 7.02 9.03 -4.53
N PHE A 362 6.44 7.83 -4.43
CA PHE A 362 5.91 7.32 -3.16
C PHE A 362 6.42 5.93 -2.75
N THR A 363 7.32 5.31 -3.51
CA THR A 363 7.73 3.92 -3.28
C THR A 363 9.00 3.84 -2.44
N GLY A 364 9.00 2.95 -1.45
CA GLY A 364 10.20 2.65 -0.69
C GLY A 364 10.18 1.27 -0.03
N ALA A 365 11.36 0.70 0.16
CA ALA A 365 11.55 -0.47 1.00
C ALA A 365 12.16 -0.06 2.34
N ILE A 366 11.64 -0.62 3.42
CA ILE A 366 12.15 -0.47 4.77
C ILE A 366 12.75 -1.80 5.18
N CYS A 367 13.98 -1.80 5.66
CA CYS A 367 14.63 -3.00 6.13
C CYS A 367 15.32 -2.80 7.47
N ALA A 368 15.39 -3.87 8.24
CA ALA A 368 16.11 -3.91 9.51
C ALA A 368 16.46 -5.34 9.90
N GLU A 369 17.47 -5.48 10.76
CA GLU A 369 17.91 -6.76 11.28
C GLU A 369 17.37 -7.00 12.69
N LYS A 370 17.13 -8.28 12.99
CA LYS A 370 16.87 -8.72 14.35
C LYS A 370 18.21 -8.97 15.03
N HIS A 371 18.62 -8.06 15.91
CA HIS A 371 19.73 -8.32 16.82
C HIS A 371 19.17 -8.76 18.17
N ASP A 372 19.44 -10.00 18.55
CA ASP A 372 19.24 -10.42 19.94
C ASP A 372 20.50 -10.06 20.71
N HIS A 373 20.37 -9.16 21.69
CA HIS A 373 21.47 -8.90 22.63
C HIS A 373 21.80 -10.22 23.33
N HIS A 374 22.91 -10.86 22.96
CA HIS A 374 23.51 -11.86 23.80
C HIS A 374 23.82 -11.21 25.16
N LYS A 375 23.04 -11.53 26.16
CA LYS A 375 23.36 -11.24 27.56
C LYS A 375 24.54 -12.09 28.02
#